data_b2bca28631b92717d1c4afa3039731f9
#
_entry.id   b2bca28631b92717d1c4afa3039731f9
#
_cell.length_a   1.000
_cell.length_b   1.000
_cell.length_c   1.000
_cell.angle_alpha   90.00
_cell.angle_beta   90.00
_cell.angle_gamma   90.00
#
_symmetry.space_group_name_H-M   'P 1'
#
loop_
_entity.id
_entity.type
_entity.pdbx_description
1 polymer ?
#
loop_
_entity_poly.entity_id
_entity_poly.type
_entity_poly.pdbx_seq_one_letter_code
_entity_poly.pdbx_strand_id
1 'polypeptide(L)'
;KPPANYIHAAYKAYVQVNTAQLPEGWSRDRIMAEINALGVPCFSGSCSEVYLEKAFDGTPWRPEQRLVNAKSLGESSLMFLVHPTLSESNMQKTVESIQQVISQIPV
;
A
#
# COMPACT_ATOMS: atom_id res chain seq x y z
N LYS A 1 1.59 2.66 -15.06
CA LYS A 1 2.59 2.19 -16.04
C LYS A 1 3.41 3.39 -16.51
N PRO A 2 4.76 3.34 -16.47
CA PRO A 2 5.57 4.46 -16.94
C PRO A 2 5.35 4.68 -18.45
N PRO A 3 5.62 5.90 -18.96
CA PRO A 3 5.62 6.17 -20.40
C PRO A 3 6.55 5.22 -21.15
N ALA A 4 6.23 4.94 -22.44
CA ALA A 4 6.92 3.91 -23.22
C ALA A 4 8.42 4.14 -23.42
N ASN A 5 8.87 5.38 -23.29
CA ASN A 5 10.30 5.79 -23.41
C ASN A 5 11.06 5.79 -22.07
N TYR A 6 10.44 5.31 -20.97
CA TYR A 6 11.08 5.21 -19.68
C TYR A 6 11.15 3.76 -19.19
N ILE A 7 12.32 3.38 -18.67
CA ILE A 7 12.50 2.13 -17.93
C ILE A 7 12.47 2.49 -16.44
N HIS A 8 11.50 1.95 -15.73
CA HIS A 8 11.35 2.23 -14.30
C HIS A 8 12.08 1.18 -13.47
N ALA A 9 13.10 1.60 -12.73
CA ALA A 9 13.77 0.77 -11.74
C ALA A 9 12.95 0.79 -10.43
N ALA A 10 11.84 0.05 -10.41
CA ALA A 10 10.94 0.03 -9.26
C ALA A 10 11.66 -0.48 -8.01
N TYR A 11 11.66 0.31 -6.94
CA TYR A 11 12.14 -0.08 -5.62
C TYR A 11 11.06 -0.80 -4.81
N LYS A 12 9.81 -0.38 -4.98
CA LYS A 12 8.60 -0.94 -4.37
C LYS A 12 7.44 -0.79 -5.35
N ALA A 13 6.49 -1.70 -5.28
CA ALA A 13 5.24 -1.57 -6.02
C ALA A 13 4.15 -1.06 -5.07
N TYR A 14 3.61 0.12 -5.37
CA TYR A 14 2.49 0.71 -4.63
C TYR A 14 1.20 0.54 -5.41
N VAL A 15 0.16 0.17 -4.69
CA VAL A 15 -1.23 0.16 -5.18
C VAL A 15 -2.11 0.89 -4.18
N GLN A 16 -3.23 1.41 -4.65
CA GLN A 16 -4.22 2.08 -3.80
C GLN A 16 -5.51 1.28 -3.79
N VAL A 17 -6.08 1.11 -2.61
CA VAL A 17 -7.39 0.52 -2.40
C VAL A 17 -8.42 1.65 -2.45
N ASN A 18 -9.44 1.52 -3.28
CA ASN A 18 -10.58 2.43 -3.25
C ASN A 18 -11.47 2.09 -2.04
N THR A 19 -11.10 2.63 -0.88
CA THR A 19 -11.75 2.32 0.39
C THR A 19 -13.24 2.71 0.42
N ALA A 20 -13.64 3.68 -0.40
CA ALA A 20 -15.04 4.12 -0.51
C ALA A 20 -15.96 3.09 -1.20
N GLN A 21 -15.38 2.14 -1.93
CA GLN A 21 -16.11 1.05 -2.61
C GLN A 21 -16.05 -0.28 -1.87
N LEU A 22 -15.39 -0.33 -0.72
CA LEU A 22 -15.34 -1.56 0.06
C LEU A 22 -16.66 -1.77 0.81
N PRO A 23 -17.20 -3.00 0.82
CA PRO A 23 -18.37 -3.33 1.60
C PRO A 23 -18.05 -3.36 3.10
N GLU A 24 -19.12 -3.39 3.91
CA GLU A 24 -18.98 -3.47 5.37
C GLU A 24 -18.11 -4.67 5.79
N GLY A 25 -17.27 -4.45 6.78
CA GLY A 25 -16.31 -5.44 7.28
C GLY A 25 -15.03 -5.59 6.44
N TRP A 26 -14.90 -4.88 5.32
CA TRP A 26 -13.66 -4.82 4.54
C TRP A 26 -12.96 -3.48 4.70
N SER A 27 -11.63 -3.53 4.77
CA SER A 27 -10.76 -2.37 4.86
C SER A 27 -9.43 -2.65 4.18
N ARG A 28 -8.64 -1.60 3.91
CA ARG A 28 -7.27 -1.75 3.44
C ARG A 28 -6.44 -2.65 4.36
N ASP A 29 -6.60 -2.49 5.67
CA ASP A 29 -5.84 -3.27 6.66
C ASP A 29 -6.25 -4.73 6.67
N ARG A 30 -7.54 -5.03 6.48
CA ARG A 30 -8.02 -6.41 6.31
C ARG A 30 -7.44 -7.03 5.04
N ILE A 31 -7.49 -6.36 3.91
CA ILE A 31 -6.90 -6.83 2.64
C ILE A 31 -5.41 -7.15 2.85
N MET A 32 -4.67 -6.25 3.50
CA MET A 32 -3.26 -6.44 3.82
C MET A 32 -3.03 -7.67 4.70
N ALA A 33 -3.86 -7.87 5.73
CA ALA A 33 -3.75 -9.02 6.64
C ALA A 33 -4.03 -10.35 5.93
N GLU A 34 -5.06 -10.41 5.09
CA GLU A 34 -5.41 -11.61 4.31
C GLU A 34 -4.29 -11.96 3.30
N ILE A 35 -3.70 -10.98 2.63
CA ILE A 35 -2.56 -11.21 1.72
C ILE A 35 -1.34 -11.73 2.49
N ASN A 36 -1.03 -11.15 3.65
CA ASN A 36 0.07 -11.63 4.51
C ASN A 36 -0.19 -13.06 5.01
N ALA A 37 -1.42 -13.42 5.32
CA ALA A 37 -1.79 -14.78 5.74
C ALA A 37 -1.53 -15.84 4.65
N LEU A 38 -1.55 -15.43 3.36
CA LEU A 38 -1.17 -16.29 2.23
C LEU A 38 0.36 -16.36 2.03
N GLY A 39 1.15 -15.74 2.91
CA GLY A 39 2.61 -15.76 2.89
C GLY A 39 3.23 -14.83 1.85
N VAL A 40 2.53 -13.78 1.45
CA VAL A 40 3.04 -12.71 0.59
C VAL A 40 3.26 -11.45 1.42
N PRO A 41 4.49 -10.92 1.53
CA PRO A 41 4.76 -9.69 2.26
C PRO A 41 4.02 -8.50 1.66
N CYS A 42 3.07 -7.96 2.40
CA CYS A 42 2.28 -6.79 2.05
C CYS A 42 2.28 -5.79 3.21
N PHE A 43 2.51 -4.52 2.92
CA PHE A 43 2.67 -3.47 3.91
C PHE A 43 1.78 -2.26 3.57
N SER A 44 1.58 -1.35 4.52
CA SER A 44 0.84 -0.10 4.31
C SER A 44 1.63 0.97 3.53
N GLY A 45 2.91 0.70 3.27
CA GLY A 45 3.80 1.65 2.61
C GLY A 45 4.69 2.43 3.57
N SER A 46 5.25 3.52 3.10
CA SER A 46 6.07 4.43 3.89
C SER A 46 5.20 5.34 4.76
N CYS A 47 5.79 5.97 5.77
CA CYS A 47 5.09 6.97 6.59
C CYS A 47 4.62 8.13 5.70
N SER A 48 3.31 8.24 5.51
CA SER A 48 2.70 9.29 4.68
C SER A 48 2.61 10.63 5.39
N GLU A 49 2.57 10.61 6.72
CA GLU A 49 2.36 11.78 7.57
C GLU A 49 3.54 11.95 8.53
N VAL A 50 4.77 11.97 8.00
CA VAL A 50 6.01 12.10 8.78
C VAL A 50 6.01 13.31 9.72
N TYR A 51 5.28 14.36 9.37
CA TYR A 51 5.13 15.55 10.22
C TYR A 51 4.37 15.30 11.53
N LEU A 52 3.70 14.16 11.67
CA LEU A 52 3.06 13.74 12.94
C LEU A 52 4.02 13.01 13.89
N GLU A 53 5.25 12.72 13.46
CA GLU A 53 6.25 12.11 14.32
C GLU A 53 6.63 13.05 15.49
N LYS A 54 6.94 12.45 16.64
CA LYS A 54 7.28 13.20 17.86
C LYS A 54 8.40 14.22 17.68
N ALA A 55 9.32 13.97 16.73
CA ALA A 55 10.40 14.90 16.41
C ALA A 55 9.92 16.28 15.93
N PHE A 56 8.69 16.38 15.48
CA PHE A 56 8.09 17.63 14.99
C PHE A 56 7.16 18.29 16.00
N ASP A 57 6.97 17.69 17.20
CA ASP A 57 6.13 18.29 18.25
C ASP A 57 6.69 19.64 18.69
N GLY A 58 5.83 20.67 18.69
CA GLY A 58 6.19 22.03 19.11
C GLY A 58 7.12 22.76 18.14
N THR A 59 7.35 22.23 16.93
CA THR A 59 8.17 22.89 15.91
C THR A 59 7.30 23.63 14.88
N PRO A 60 7.84 24.67 14.20
CA PRO A 60 7.12 25.38 13.14
C PRO A 60 6.97 24.54 11.86
N TRP A 61 7.59 23.38 11.75
CA TRP A 61 7.52 22.48 10.59
C TRP A 61 6.34 21.52 10.63
N ARG A 62 5.64 21.44 11.76
CA ARG A 62 4.40 20.68 11.85
C ARG A 62 3.25 21.57 11.39
N PRO A 63 2.54 21.24 10.30
CA PRO A 63 1.40 22.01 9.86
C PRO A 63 0.29 22.03 10.91
N GLU A 64 -0.39 23.16 11.08
CA GLU A 64 -1.52 23.29 12.01
C GLU A 64 -2.67 22.35 11.68
N GLN A 65 -2.88 22.11 10.38
CA GLN A 65 -3.92 21.23 9.88
C GLN A 65 -3.32 19.98 9.24
N ARG A 66 -3.96 18.86 9.47
CA ARG A 66 -3.58 17.58 8.87
C ARG A 66 -3.68 17.63 7.35
N LEU A 67 -2.66 17.18 6.66
CA LEU A 67 -2.60 17.17 5.19
C LEU A 67 -3.52 16.08 4.63
N VAL A 68 -4.65 16.47 4.06
CA VAL A 68 -5.72 15.55 3.62
C VAL A 68 -5.22 14.48 2.65
N ASN A 69 -4.40 14.87 1.66
CA ASN A 69 -3.86 13.92 0.68
C ASN A 69 -2.87 12.93 1.31
N ALA A 70 -2.02 13.39 2.22
CA ALA A 70 -1.08 12.52 2.92
C ALA A 70 -1.81 11.48 3.77
N LYS A 71 -2.83 11.92 4.51
CA LYS A 71 -3.73 11.04 5.27
C LYS A 71 -4.40 10.00 4.37
N SER A 72 -5.05 10.44 3.29
CA SER A 72 -5.76 9.57 2.35
C SER A 72 -4.84 8.52 1.74
N LEU A 73 -3.63 8.90 1.34
CA LEU A 73 -2.63 7.97 0.83
C LEU A 73 -2.20 6.96 1.89
N GLY A 74 -1.97 7.39 3.13
CA GLY A 74 -1.61 6.51 4.23
C GLY A 74 -2.69 5.49 4.57
N GLU A 75 -3.95 5.86 4.42
CA GLU A 75 -5.10 5.01 4.73
C GLU A 75 -5.50 4.06 3.58
N SER A 76 -5.06 4.32 2.34
CA SER A 76 -5.45 3.56 1.15
C SER A 76 -4.33 2.78 0.50
N SER A 77 -3.06 3.08 0.79
CA SER A 77 -1.93 2.45 0.11
C SER A 77 -1.64 1.04 0.60
N LEU A 78 -1.27 0.16 -0.33
CA LEU A 78 -0.59 -1.10 -0.09
C LEU A 78 0.75 -1.08 -0.82
N MET A 79 1.75 -1.76 -0.27
CA MET A 79 3.08 -1.82 -0.81
C MET A 79 3.58 -3.26 -0.86
N PHE A 80 4.12 -3.65 -2.01
CA PHE A 80 4.75 -4.94 -2.25
C PHE A 80 6.24 -4.77 -2.48
N LEU A 81 7.01 -5.77 -2.10
CA LEU A 81 8.46 -5.78 -2.31
C LEU A 81 8.77 -5.96 -3.79
N VAL A 82 9.78 -5.21 -4.25
CA VAL A 82 10.41 -5.41 -5.56
C VAL A 82 11.90 -5.59 -5.29
N HIS A 83 12.42 -6.76 -5.62
CA HIS A 83 13.82 -7.09 -5.37
C HIS A 83 14.37 -7.95 -6.51
N PRO A 84 15.63 -7.75 -6.95
CA PRO A 84 16.20 -8.51 -8.07
C PRO A 84 16.33 -10.02 -7.82
N THR A 85 16.21 -10.47 -6.58
CA THR A 85 16.19 -11.91 -6.24
C THR A 85 14.80 -12.54 -6.24
N LEU A 86 13.74 -11.77 -6.47
CA LEU A 86 12.39 -12.32 -6.63
C LEU A 86 12.33 -13.10 -7.95
N SER A 87 11.97 -14.39 -7.85
CA SER A 87 11.73 -15.22 -9.01
C SER A 87 10.39 -14.91 -9.66
N GLU A 88 10.20 -15.34 -10.90
CA GLU A 88 8.91 -15.25 -11.57
C GLU A 88 7.81 -15.96 -10.78
N SER A 89 8.12 -17.12 -10.16
CA SER A 89 7.18 -17.83 -9.29
C SER A 89 6.78 -17.03 -8.04
N ASN A 90 7.70 -16.24 -7.45
CA ASN A 90 7.35 -15.34 -6.35
C ASN A 90 6.40 -14.22 -6.80
N MET A 91 6.64 -13.65 -7.99
CA MET A 91 5.77 -12.64 -8.56
C MET A 91 4.38 -13.21 -8.89
N GLN A 92 4.34 -14.40 -9.48
CA GLN A 92 3.10 -15.10 -9.79
C GLN A 92 2.31 -15.39 -8.52
N LYS A 93 2.95 -15.92 -7.46
CA LYS A 93 2.32 -16.13 -6.16
C LYS A 93 1.73 -14.83 -5.60
N THR A 94 2.43 -13.71 -5.74
CA THR A 94 1.93 -12.42 -5.27
C THR A 94 0.64 -12.03 -6.01
N VAL A 95 0.62 -12.16 -7.34
CA VAL A 95 -0.56 -11.85 -8.14
C VAL A 95 -1.74 -12.75 -7.78
N GLU A 96 -1.52 -14.06 -7.68
CA GLU A 96 -2.55 -15.04 -7.31
C GLU A 96 -3.13 -14.76 -5.92
N SER A 97 -2.27 -14.45 -4.94
CA SER A 97 -2.72 -14.11 -3.59
C SER A 97 -3.58 -12.85 -3.56
N ILE A 98 -3.19 -11.82 -4.31
CA ILE A 98 -4.00 -10.61 -4.45
C ILE A 98 -5.36 -10.95 -5.08
N GLN A 99 -5.38 -11.69 -6.18
CA GLN A 99 -6.60 -12.10 -6.85
C GLN A 99 -7.52 -12.92 -5.94
N GLN A 100 -6.96 -13.86 -5.19
CA GLN A 100 -7.69 -14.66 -4.22
C GLN A 100 -8.37 -13.79 -3.16
N VAL A 101 -7.65 -12.84 -2.56
CA VAL A 101 -8.21 -11.95 -1.53
C VAL A 101 -9.29 -11.03 -2.13
N ILE A 102 -9.03 -10.44 -3.30
CA ILE A 102 -10.00 -9.56 -3.97
C ILE A 102 -11.29 -10.33 -4.34
N SER A 103 -11.18 -11.58 -4.77
CA SER A 103 -12.34 -12.40 -5.11
C SER A 103 -13.25 -12.75 -3.91
N GLN A 104 -12.77 -12.59 -2.69
CA GLN A 104 -13.55 -12.78 -1.47
C GLN A 104 -14.36 -11.54 -1.07
N ILE A 105 -14.07 -10.39 -1.66
CA ILE A 105 -14.80 -9.15 -1.39
C ILE A 105 -16.16 -9.24 -2.06
N PRO A 106 -17.28 -9.19 -1.30
CA PRO A 106 -18.62 -9.21 -1.88
C PRO A 106 -18.82 -8.01 -2.82
N VAL A 107 -19.34 -8.27 -4.00
CA VAL A 107 -19.69 -7.23 -4.99
C VAL A 107 -21.11 -6.79 -4.76
#